data_f02d3b085b309dc49123a1bdf5f5c369
#
_entry.id   f02d3b085b309dc49123a1bdf5f5c369
#
_cell.length_a   1.000
_cell.length_b   1.000
_cell.length_c   1.000
_cell.angle_alpha   90.00
_cell.angle_beta   90.00
_cell.angle_gamma   90.00
#
_symmetry.space_group_name_H-M   'P 1'
#
loop_
_entity.id
_entity.type
_entity.pdbx_description
1 polymer ?
#
loop_
_entity_poly.entity_id
_entity_poly.type
_entity_poly.pdbx_seq_one_letter_code
_entity_poly.pdbx_strand_id
1 'polypeptide(L)'
;SVDAQASLQIVQDAMALTERTGVRIWDFHFLCHGIAAALTLGDLAKTEDLLGRLKQLLPAARPLDKGYHYYLAAWHAFLKDDIQKAYMQLSLIKEMKDVLVVPFTKALFFLTSAQVYHRLGDSTQALQDVHAAMNEAREMNSRVLEFMARMTAAQIDMDFGNEADAVQSLRLGMAVGRKEGLMNTLGWLPSVMSRLCAKALEHNIETDYVQMLIKKRGLISPEGFMSELWPWQIKIHTLGRFGLLIDDKPLQSSKKAQKKPLEMLKAIISLGGREVKEGEITDLLWPEAEGDAGHKSFEVTLIRLRRLIGNDKAIRLQDGLVTLDSRYCFVDVWNFERLIGKADALWKENKQTEAIQLYEKAINIYKGSFLKEDRQPYMLSLRERLNGKFTRLLSRAGRYYEDAGDIKRAAELYQKGIEVNNLCEEIYQSLMLCYQRLGLKAEAIAAYHQCHNAMTAMLNTEPSAKTKEIYRQIMEKEKT
;
A
#
# COMPACT_ATOMS: atom_id res chain seq x y z
N SER A 1 -8.63 -1.79 25.35
CA SER A 1 -9.73 -2.57 24.77
C SER A 1 -9.40 -2.90 23.32
N VAL A 2 -9.56 -4.15 22.96
CA VAL A 2 -9.32 -4.63 21.58
C VAL A 2 -10.45 -4.13 20.66
N ASP A 3 -11.63 -3.84 21.23
CA ASP A 3 -12.81 -3.36 20.54
C ASP A 3 -13.26 -2.02 21.15
N ALA A 4 -12.96 -0.94 20.45
CA ALA A 4 -13.31 0.41 20.88
C ALA A 4 -14.83 0.66 20.84
N GLN A 5 -15.56 0.01 19.92
CA GLN A 5 -17.01 0.14 19.83
C GLN A 5 -17.71 -0.53 21.01
N ALA A 6 -17.27 -1.76 21.36
CA ALA A 6 -17.78 -2.45 22.55
C ALA A 6 -17.44 -1.68 23.83
N SER A 7 -16.23 -1.09 23.91
CA SER A 7 -15.83 -0.25 25.03
C SER A 7 -16.75 0.97 25.21
N LEU A 8 -17.06 1.64 24.11
CA LEU A 8 -17.95 2.80 24.11
C LEU A 8 -19.38 2.42 24.57
N GLN A 9 -19.90 1.27 24.12
CA GLN A 9 -21.21 0.77 24.54
C GLN A 9 -21.22 0.47 26.05
N ILE A 10 -20.20 -0.22 26.59
CA ILE A 10 -20.08 -0.50 28.03
C ILE A 10 -20.07 0.80 28.84
N VAL A 11 -19.37 1.84 28.37
CA VAL A 11 -19.34 3.15 29.03
C VAL A 11 -20.76 3.78 29.05
N GLN A 12 -21.48 3.71 27.94
CA GLN A 12 -22.85 4.24 27.87
C GLN A 12 -23.79 3.52 28.84
N ASP A 13 -23.72 2.19 28.91
CA ASP A 13 -24.52 1.38 29.83
C ASP A 13 -24.16 1.69 31.29
N ALA A 14 -22.88 1.84 31.61
CA ALA A 14 -22.37 2.21 32.91
C ALA A 14 -22.89 3.62 33.33
N MET A 15 -22.80 4.60 32.43
CA MET A 15 -23.33 5.96 32.71
C MET A 15 -24.84 5.98 32.93
N ALA A 16 -25.61 5.21 32.17
CA ALA A 16 -27.04 5.06 32.39
C ALA A 16 -27.36 4.41 33.77
N LEU A 17 -26.50 3.47 34.21
CA LEU A 17 -26.62 2.87 35.53
C LEU A 17 -26.33 3.89 36.65
N THR A 18 -25.28 4.69 36.53
CA THR A 18 -24.95 5.74 37.52
C THR A 18 -26.06 6.79 37.65
N GLU A 19 -26.70 7.16 36.54
CA GLU A 19 -27.83 8.06 36.53
C GLU A 19 -29.04 7.47 37.28
N ARG A 20 -29.35 6.17 37.10
CA ARG A 20 -30.47 5.50 37.79
C ARG A 20 -30.21 5.27 39.27
N THR A 21 -28.98 4.95 39.65
CA THR A 21 -28.65 4.60 41.06
C THR A 21 -28.19 5.79 41.88
N GLY A 22 -27.84 6.91 41.27
CA GLY A 22 -27.23 8.06 41.93
C GLY A 22 -25.77 7.85 42.37
N VAL A 23 -25.15 6.68 42.10
CA VAL A 23 -23.78 6.35 42.48
C VAL A 23 -22.82 6.87 41.44
N ARG A 24 -22.16 8.03 41.67
CA ARG A 24 -21.38 8.78 40.70
C ARG A 24 -19.85 8.70 40.88
N ILE A 25 -19.39 7.90 41.82
CA ILE A 25 -17.95 7.83 42.19
C ILE A 25 -17.03 7.41 41.02
N TRP A 26 -17.58 6.73 39.99
CA TRP A 26 -16.85 6.26 38.83
C TRP A 26 -17.07 7.08 37.55
N ASP A 27 -17.92 8.11 37.59
CA ASP A 27 -18.29 8.91 36.40
C ASP A 27 -17.05 9.46 35.68
N PHE A 28 -16.06 9.97 36.43
CA PHE A 28 -14.82 10.47 35.86
C PHE A 28 -14.10 9.40 35.03
N HIS A 29 -13.96 8.19 35.58
CA HIS A 29 -13.26 7.10 34.91
C HIS A 29 -14.04 6.59 33.69
N PHE A 30 -15.36 6.46 33.82
CA PHE A 30 -16.18 6.06 32.66
C PHE A 30 -16.09 7.07 31.53
N LEU A 31 -16.15 8.36 31.82
CA LEU A 31 -15.98 9.39 30.80
C LEU A 31 -14.58 9.32 30.16
N CYS A 32 -13.52 9.15 30.94
CA CYS A 32 -12.17 8.99 30.40
C CYS A 32 -12.03 7.79 29.44
N HIS A 33 -12.59 6.64 29.82
CA HIS A 33 -12.59 5.45 28.95
C HIS A 33 -13.46 5.65 27.70
N GLY A 34 -14.60 6.33 27.83
CA GLY A 34 -15.46 6.69 26.70
C GLY A 34 -14.75 7.62 25.70
N ILE A 35 -14.06 8.64 26.22
CA ILE A 35 -13.25 9.56 25.41
C ILE A 35 -12.14 8.79 24.69
N ALA A 36 -11.41 7.93 25.39
CA ALA A 36 -10.34 7.13 24.80
C ALA A 36 -10.86 6.19 23.68
N ALA A 37 -12.04 5.60 23.89
CA ALA A 37 -12.70 4.77 22.88
C ALA A 37 -13.16 5.59 21.67
N ALA A 38 -13.79 6.75 21.89
CA ALA A 38 -14.24 7.66 20.83
C ALA A 38 -13.06 8.19 20.00
N LEU A 39 -11.96 8.60 20.65
CA LEU A 39 -10.71 9.00 19.98
C LEU A 39 -10.14 7.87 19.12
N THR A 40 -10.19 6.63 19.61
CA THR A 40 -9.72 5.45 18.86
C THR A 40 -10.55 5.18 17.61
N LEU A 41 -11.86 5.49 17.67
CA LEU A 41 -12.79 5.37 16.54
C LEU A 41 -12.70 6.57 15.57
N GLY A 42 -12.04 7.65 15.97
CA GLY A 42 -12.02 8.91 15.21
C GLY A 42 -13.34 9.70 15.30
N ASP A 43 -14.21 9.37 16.27
CA ASP A 43 -15.46 10.10 16.52
C ASP A 43 -15.18 11.36 17.36
N LEU A 44 -14.76 12.42 16.65
CA LEU A 44 -14.39 13.69 17.28
C LEU A 44 -15.59 14.43 17.89
N ALA A 45 -16.78 14.27 17.32
CA ALA A 45 -18.01 14.89 17.86
C ALA A 45 -18.40 14.27 19.20
N LYS A 46 -18.39 12.94 19.28
CA LYS A 46 -18.63 12.22 20.54
C LYS A 46 -17.56 12.49 21.58
N THR A 47 -16.30 12.61 21.16
CA THR A 47 -15.18 13.00 22.02
C THR A 47 -15.40 14.37 22.64
N GLU A 48 -15.84 15.35 21.86
CA GLU A 48 -16.10 16.72 22.31
C GLU A 48 -17.23 16.78 23.34
N ASP A 49 -18.33 16.07 23.10
CA ASP A 49 -19.43 15.91 24.06
C ASP A 49 -18.94 15.34 25.41
N LEU A 50 -18.23 14.22 25.35
CA LEU A 50 -17.72 13.56 26.57
C LEU A 50 -16.67 14.40 27.30
N LEU A 51 -15.80 15.13 26.59
CA LEU A 51 -14.86 16.09 27.19
C LEU A 51 -15.58 17.24 27.87
N GLY A 52 -16.69 17.74 27.29
CA GLY A 52 -17.53 18.77 27.89
C GLY A 52 -18.13 18.30 29.23
N ARG A 53 -18.65 17.06 29.29
CA ARG A 53 -19.13 16.43 30.52
C ARG A 53 -18.04 16.23 31.57
N LEU A 54 -16.88 15.73 31.14
CA LEU A 54 -15.69 15.50 32.00
C LEU A 54 -15.20 16.81 32.61
N LYS A 55 -15.20 17.91 31.83
CA LYS A 55 -14.80 19.25 32.31
C LYS A 55 -15.65 19.74 33.50
N GLN A 56 -16.91 19.38 33.58
CA GLN A 56 -17.77 19.76 34.70
C GLN A 56 -17.33 19.12 36.02
N LEU A 57 -16.63 17.98 35.96
CA LEU A 57 -16.13 17.26 37.14
C LEU A 57 -14.76 17.74 37.62
N LEU A 58 -14.03 18.54 36.83
CA LEU A 58 -12.67 18.99 37.14
C LEU A 58 -12.52 19.78 38.46
N PRO A 59 -13.45 20.65 38.92
CA PRO A 59 -13.25 21.38 40.14
C PRO A 59 -13.01 20.49 41.35
N ALA A 60 -13.70 19.33 41.42
CA ALA A 60 -13.54 18.36 42.49
C ALA A 60 -12.55 17.22 42.18
N ALA A 61 -11.89 17.24 41.00
CA ALA A 61 -11.03 16.18 40.57
C ALA A 61 -9.63 16.28 41.20
N ARG A 62 -9.03 15.12 41.44
CA ARG A 62 -7.63 15.01 41.93
C ARG A 62 -6.63 15.51 40.88
N PRO A 63 -5.41 15.94 41.26
CA PRO A 63 -4.39 16.36 40.30
C PRO A 63 -4.16 15.37 39.16
N LEU A 64 -4.05 14.07 39.48
CA LEU A 64 -3.87 13.02 38.48
C LEU A 64 -5.03 12.95 37.47
N ASP A 65 -6.28 13.08 37.94
CA ASP A 65 -7.45 13.07 37.09
C ASP A 65 -7.49 14.28 36.17
N LYS A 66 -7.11 15.47 36.68
CA LYS A 66 -6.95 16.70 35.87
C LYS A 66 -5.89 16.50 34.78
N GLY A 67 -4.75 15.93 35.13
CA GLY A 67 -3.70 15.63 34.17
C GLY A 67 -4.17 14.69 33.05
N TYR A 68 -4.94 13.67 33.42
CA TYR A 68 -5.49 12.74 32.42
C TYR A 68 -6.55 13.42 31.52
N HIS A 69 -7.35 14.33 32.06
CA HIS A 69 -8.25 15.17 31.24
C HIS A 69 -7.47 16.02 30.23
N TYR A 70 -6.41 16.73 30.66
CA TYR A 70 -5.59 17.55 29.76
C TYR A 70 -4.90 16.71 28.69
N TYR A 71 -4.46 15.50 29.03
CA TYR A 71 -3.92 14.55 28.06
C TYR A 71 -4.94 14.19 26.97
N LEU A 72 -6.18 13.82 27.36
CA LEU A 72 -7.23 13.49 26.41
C LEU A 72 -7.65 14.71 25.57
N ALA A 73 -7.68 15.90 26.18
CA ALA A 73 -7.98 17.15 25.49
C ALA A 73 -6.87 17.54 24.50
N ALA A 74 -5.60 17.31 24.87
CA ALA A 74 -4.45 17.50 23.96
C ALA A 74 -4.57 16.58 22.73
N TRP A 75 -4.91 15.32 22.97
CA TRP A 75 -5.06 14.34 21.91
C TRP A 75 -6.25 14.67 20.98
N HIS A 76 -7.38 15.09 21.55
CA HIS A 76 -8.52 15.58 20.77
C HIS A 76 -8.16 16.80 19.91
N ALA A 77 -7.47 17.79 20.48
CA ALA A 77 -7.02 18.97 19.74
C ALA A 77 -6.05 18.59 18.61
N PHE A 78 -5.12 17.68 18.88
CA PHE A 78 -4.18 17.16 17.88
C PHE A 78 -4.91 16.50 16.70
N LEU A 79 -5.94 15.67 16.96
CA LEU A 79 -6.74 15.02 15.91
C LEU A 79 -7.62 16.02 15.12
N LYS A 80 -7.98 17.16 15.71
CA LYS A 80 -8.66 18.27 15.01
C LYS A 80 -7.68 19.19 14.25
N ASP A 81 -6.39 18.85 14.21
CA ASP A 81 -5.32 19.66 13.62
C ASP A 81 -5.10 21.01 14.32
N ASP A 82 -5.60 21.17 15.54
CA ASP A 82 -5.39 22.35 16.40
C ASP A 82 -4.13 22.14 17.27
N ILE A 83 -2.96 22.24 16.63
CA ILE A 83 -1.68 21.91 17.25
C ILE A 83 -1.35 22.88 18.38
N GLN A 84 -1.73 24.16 18.27
CA GLN A 84 -1.50 25.15 19.31
C GLN A 84 -2.28 24.82 20.58
N LYS A 85 -3.55 24.44 20.42
CA LYS A 85 -4.37 24.02 21.56
C LYS A 85 -3.86 22.72 22.18
N ALA A 86 -3.40 21.75 21.36
CA ALA A 86 -2.77 20.53 21.86
C ALA A 86 -1.53 20.86 22.71
N TYR A 87 -0.66 21.74 22.23
CA TYR A 87 0.51 22.21 22.96
C TYR A 87 0.16 22.90 24.29
N MET A 88 -0.85 23.79 24.28
CA MET A 88 -1.32 24.44 25.50
C MET A 88 -1.80 23.44 26.56
N GLN A 89 -2.55 22.41 26.14
CA GLN A 89 -3.01 21.37 27.08
C GLN A 89 -1.85 20.58 27.68
N LEU A 90 -0.82 20.27 26.89
CA LEU A 90 0.39 19.60 27.38
C LEU A 90 1.19 20.49 28.34
N SER A 91 1.26 21.79 28.09
CA SER A 91 1.93 22.74 28.98
C SER A 91 1.30 22.77 30.38
N LEU A 92 -0.05 22.67 30.46
CA LEU A 92 -0.74 22.54 31.75
C LEU A 92 -0.34 21.28 32.52
N ILE A 93 -0.13 20.16 31.83
CA ILE A 93 0.35 18.91 32.47
C ILE A 93 1.77 19.10 32.99
N LYS A 94 2.64 19.75 32.21
CA LYS A 94 4.05 19.99 32.55
C LYS A 94 4.21 20.78 33.85
N GLU A 95 3.29 21.69 34.13
CA GLU A 95 3.25 22.48 35.37
C GLU A 95 2.77 21.64 36.58
N MET A 96 2.10 20.52 36.35
CA MET A 96 1.51 19.67 37.40
C MET A 96 2.52 18.59 37.85
N LYS A 97 3.42 18.93 38.78
CA LYS A 97 4.49 18.04 39.25
C LYS A 97 4.01 16.66 39.70
N ASP A 98 2.86 16.61 40.39
CA ASP A 98 2.29 15.36 40.95
C ASP A 98 1.73 14.40 39.87
N VAL A 99 1.48 14.91 38.67
CA VAL A 99 0.97 14.09 37.55
C VAL A 99 2.10 13.31 36.85
N LEU A 100 3.26 13.96 36.67
CA LEU A 100 4.40 13.37 36.00
C LEU A 100 5.23 12.43 36.90
N VAL A 101 4.82 12.20 38.15
CA VAL A 101 5.41 11.17 39.03
C VAL A 101 4.92 9.77 38.67
N VAL A 102 3.72 9.63 38.07
CA VAL A 102 3.17 8.32 37.68
C VAL A 102 3.77 7.88 36.35
N PRO A 103 4.57 6.81 36.29
CA PRO A 103 5.33 6.44 35.10
C PRO A 103 4.48 6.24 33.85
N PHE A 104 3.30 5.60 34.00
CA PHE A 104 2.39 5.39 32.87
C PHE A 104 1.86 6.71 32.28
N THR A 105 1.41 7.63 33.13
CA THR A 105 0.92 8.95 32.69
C THR A 105 2.05 9.77 32.08
N LYS A 106 3.24 9.70 32.64
CA LYS A 106 4.44 10.35 32.13
C LYS A 106 4.81 9.84 30.73
N ALA A 107 4.76 8.52 30.51
CA ALA A 107 4.99 7.94 29.18
C ALA A 107 3.95 8.40 28.14
N LEU A 108 2.67 8.43 28.50
CA LEU A 108 1.61 8.95 27.61
C LEU A 108 1.80 10.43 27.31
N PHE A 109 2.19 11.23 28.32
CA PHE A 109 2.53 12.64 28.10
C PHE A 109 3.65 12.80 27.08
N PHE A 110 4.77 12.10 27.24
CA PHE A 110 5.89 12.15 26.31
C PHE A 110 5.51 11.70 24.90
N LEU A 111 4.72 10.63 24.76
CA LEU A 111 4.29 10.19 23.43
C LEU A 111 3.39 11.21 22.72
N THR A 112 2.51 11.88 23.46
CA THR A 112 1.66 12.93 22.88
C THR A 112 2.47 14.18 22.58
N SER A 113 3.38 14.55 23.47
CA SER A 113 4.33 15.67 23.28
C SER A 113 5.19 15.45 22.03
N ALA A 114 5.72 14.25 21.83
CA ALA A 114 6.47 13.86 20.65
C ALA A 114 5.67 14.08 19.35
N GLN A 115 4.39 13.70 19.33
CA GLN A 115 3.51 13.93 18.18
C GLN A 115 3.26 15.40 17.91
N VAL A 116 3.09 16.21 18.96
CA VAL A 116 2.88 17.67 18.85
C VAL A 116 4.15 18.35 18.33
N TYR A 117 5.34 18.05 18.90
CA TYR A 117 6.61 18.61 18.41
C TYR A 117 6.94 18.17 16.99
N HIS A 118 6.62 16.92 16.65
CA HIS A 118 6.74 16.43 15.26
C HIS A 118 5.90 17.28 14.28
N ARG A 119 4.65 17.62 14.63
CA ARG A 119 3.79 18.49 13.81
C ARG A 119 4.27 19.95 13.78
N LEU A 120 4.99 20.40 14.80
CA LEU A 120 5.65 21.72 14.85
C LEU A 120 6.97 21.76 14.07
N GLY A 121 7.46 20.63 13.57
CA GLY A 121 8.70 20.51 12.81
C GLY A 121 9.97 20.38 13.68
N ASP A 122 9.82 20.24 15.01
CA ASP A 122 10.94 20.04 15.93
C ASP A 122 11.23 18.55 16.12
N SER A 123 12.01 17.98 15.19
CA SER A 123 12.43 16.58 15.22
C SER A 123 13.26 16.23 16.47
N THR A 124 14.09 17.16 16.92
CA THR A 124 14.98 16.93 18.05
C THR A 124 14.20 16.71 19.34
N GLN A 125 13.29 17.64 19.65
CA GLN A 125 12.45 17.51 20.84
C GLN A 125 11.49 16.31 20.73
N ALA A 126 10.93 16.08 19.54
CA ALA A 126 10.06 14.93 19.30
C ALA A 126 10.75 13.58 19.60
N LEU A 127 11.97 13.38 19.10
CA LEU A 127 12.74 12.16 19.38
C LEU A 127 13.23 12.07 20.82
N GLN A 128 13.58 13.17 21.46
CA GLN A 128 13.89 13.19 22.90
C GLN A 128 12.70 12.70 23.74
N ASP A 129 11.51 13.18 23.44
CA ASP A 129 10.29 12.78 24.13
C ASP A 129 9.95 11.28 23.88
N VAL A 130 10.18 10.77 22.65
CA VAL A 130 10.06 9.34 22.39
C VAL A 130 11.04 8.51 23.22
N HIS A 131 12.30 8.96 23.34
CA HIS A 131 13.29 8.28 24.16
C HIS A 131 12.91 8.31 25.64
N ALA A 132 12.37 9.41 26.14
CA ALA A 132 11.86 9.51 27.51
C ALA A 132 10.70 8.51 27.74
N ALA A 133 9.73 8.43 26.81
CA ALA A 133 8.66 7.45 26.87
C ALA A 133 9.17 6.00 26.84
N MET A 134 10.21 5.73 26.04
CA MET A 134 10.84 4.41 25.96
C MET A 134 11.51 4.01 27.28
N ASN A 135 12.14 4.96 27.98
CA ASN A 135 12.73 4.70 29.29
C ASN A 135 11.65 4.33 30.32
N GLU A 136 10.56 5.11 30.41
CA GLU A 136 9.43 4.74 31.26
C GLU A 136 8.86 3.36 30.91
N ALA A 137 8.74 3.04 29.61
CA ALA A 137 8.28 1.74 29.15
C ALA A 137 9.19 0.58 29.64
N ARG A 138 10.52 0.78 29.62
CA ARG A 138 11.50 -0.20 30.11
C ARG A 138 11.43 -0.38 31.63
N GLU A 139 11.38 0.72 32.38
CA GLU A 139 11.28 0.70 33.85
C GLU A 139 10.03 -0.03 34.33
N MET A 140 8.92 0.18 33.62
CA MET A 140 7.64 -0.50 33.89
C MET A 140 7.56 -1.92 33.31
N ASN A 141 8.53 -2.36 32.51
CA ASN A 141 8.44 -3.56 31.66
C ASN A 141 7.15 -3.60 30.82
N SER A 142 6.71 -2.45 30.35
CA SER A 142 5.45 -2.30 29.62
C SER A 142 5.64 -2.47 28.10
N ARG A 143 5.26 -3.62 27.58
CA ARG A 143 5.35 -3.94 26.15
C ARG A 143 4.43 -3.06 25.30
N VAL A 144 3.28 -2.65 25.83
CA VAL A 144 2.35 -1.75 25.13
C VAL A 144 2.99 -0.38 24.92
N LEU A 145 3.59 0.20 25.95
CA LEU A 145 4.28 1.49 25.85
C LEU A 145 5.53 1.39 24.96
N GLU A 146 6.28 0.31 25.02
CA GLU A 146 7.40 0.04 24.11
C GLU A 146 6.94 0.04 22.66
N PHE A 147 5.86 -0.68 22.36
CA PHE A 147 5.28 -0.73 21.02
C PHE A 147 4.86 0.66 20.52
N MET A 148 4.13 1.43 21.37
CA MET A 148 3.72 2.79 21.04
C MET A 148 4.92 3.70 20.75
N ALA A 149 5.94 3.68 21.61
CA ALA A 149 7.12 4.51 21.44
C ALA A 149 7.90 4.17 20.15
N ARG A 150 8.05 2.87 19.83
CA ARG A 150 8.70 2.43 18.59
C ARG A 150 7.93 2.81 17.34
N MET A 151 6.60 2.74 17.37
CA MET A 151 5.77 3.16 16.24
C MET A 151 5.82 4.69 16.05
N THR A 152 5.85 5.45 17.15
CA THR A 152 6.01 6.90 17.11
C THR A 152 7.39 7.29 16.59
N ALA A 153 8.46 6.62 17.04
CA ALA A 153 9.81 6.81 16.49
C ALA A 153 9.84 6.56 14.99
N ALA A 154 9.33 5.41 14.56
CA ALA A 154 9.29 5.05 13.14
C ALA A 154 8.54 6.07 12.28
N GLN A 155 7.43 6.62 12.78
CA GLN A 155 6.68 7.68 12.09
C GLN A 155 7.54 8.95 11.95
N ILE A 156 8.14 9.40 13.03
CA ILE A 156 8.97 10.64 13.07
C ILE A 156 10.15 10.48 12.13
N ASP A 157 10.89 9.37 12.23
CA ASP A 157 12.05 9.08 11.39
C ASP A 157 11.68 8.99 9.91
N MET A 158 10.54 8.36 9.55
CA MET A 158 10.03 8.34 8.18
C MET A 158 9.75 9.73 7.63
N ASP A 159 9.14 10.60 8.43
CA ASP A 159 8.72 11.94 7.99
C ASP A 159 9.91 12.91 7.88
N PHE A 160 11.00 12.66 8.62
CA PHE A 160 12.25 13.41 8.52
C PHE A 160 13.31 12.78 7.60
N GLY A 161 12.98 11.65 6.93
CA GLY A 161 13.84 11.01 5.94
C GLY A 161 14.92 10.08 6.52
N ASN A 162 14.88 9.76 7.81
CA ASN A 162 15.77 8.84 8.50
C ASN A 162 15.33 7.39 8.25
N GLU A 163 15.41 6.93 7.00
CA GLU A 163 14.81 5.65 6.59
C GLU A 163 15.35 4.43 7.34
N ALA A 164 16.65 4.38 7.61
CA ALA A 164 17.29 3.26 8.30
C ALA A 164 16.77 3.12 9.74
N ASP A 165 16.66 4.24 10.49
CA ASP A 165 16.18 4.26 11.86
C ASP A 165 14.67 3.96 11.92
N ALA A 166 13.90 4.48 10.97
CA ALA A 166 12.49 4.17 10.81
C ALA A 166 12.25 2.65 10.62
N VAL A 167 13.00 2.01 9.71
CA VAL A 167 12.90 0.57 9.45
C VAL A 167 13.32 -0.25 10.67
N GLN A 168 14.35 0.17 11.40
CA GLN A 168 14.79 -0.50 12.63
C GLN A 168 13.72 -0.40 13.72
N SER A 169 13.15 0.78 13.93
CA SER A 169 12.07 1.01 14.90
C SER A 169 10.82 0.19 14.54
N LEU A 170 10.45 0.12 13.24
CA LEU A 170 9.37 -0.74 12.74
C LEU A 170 9.64 -2.22 13.02
N ARG A 171 10.84 -2.71 12.73
CA ARG A 171 11.19 -4.11 12.94
C ARG A 171 11.03 -4.52 14.40
N LEU A 172 11.57 -3.72 15.31
CA LEU A 172 11.48 -3.98 16.75
C LEU A 172 10.04 -3.83 17.26
N GLY A 173 9.33 -2.79 16.83
CA GLY A 173 7.95 -2.56 17.26
C GLY A 173 6.97 -3.61 16.74
N MET A 174 7.02 -3.96 15.46
CA MET A 174 6.13 -4.98 14.89
C MET A 174 6.40 -6.37 15.50
N ALA A 175 7.67 -6.69 15.86
CA ALA A 175 7.99 -7.93 16.58
C ALA A 175 7.34 -7.96 17.97
N VAL A 176 7.39 -6.85 18.72
CA VAL A 176 6.67 -6.71 20.00
C VAL A 176 5.17 -6.85 19.77
N GLY A 177 4.61 -6.14 18.80
CA GLY A 177 3.20 -6.19 18.49
C GLY A 177 2.71 -7.60 18.17
N ARG A 178 3.46 -8.36 17.35
CA ARG A 178 3.17 -9.77 17.04
C ARG A 178 3.20 -10.65 18.27
N LYS A 179 4.27 -10.52 19.07
CA LYS A 179 4.48 -11.36 20.25
C LYS A 179 3.38 -11.18 21.30
N GLU A 180 2.97 -9.93 21.54
CA GLU A 180 1.98 -9.56 22.56
C GLU A 180 0.55 -9.50 21.99
N GLY A 181 0.35 -9.79 20.70
CA GLY A 181 -0.97 -9.74 20.05
C GLY A 181 -1.61 -8.34 20.01
N LEU A 182 -0.82 -7.26 19.93
CA LEU A 182 -1.29 -5.90 20.01
C LEU A 182 -1.97 -5.49 18.68
N MET A 183 -3.27 -5.22 18.73
CA MET A 183 -4.07 -4.82 17.57
C MET A 183 -4.46 -3.36 17.59
N ASN A 184 -4.36 -2.71 18.74
CA ASN A 184 -4.78 -1.34 18.95
C ASN A 184 -3.99 -0.69 20.07
N THR A 185 -3.73 0.61 19.95
CA THR A 185 -3.17 1.43 21.02
C THR A 185 -3.87 2.78 21.06
N LEU A 186 -3.86 3.44 22.21
CA LEU A 186 -4.31 4.81 22.33
C LEU A 186 -3.46 5.71 21.41
N GLY A 187 -4.13 6.61 20.72
CA GLY A 187 -3.45 7.65 20.00
C GLY A 187 -2.99 7.33 18.58
N TRP A 188 -3.45 6.26 17.97
CA TRP A 188 -3.11 5.96 16.60
C TRP A 188 -4.08 6.52 15.57
N LEU A 189 -3.53 7.32 14.67
CA LEU A 189 -4.21 7.75 13.46
C LEU A 189 -4.24 6.60 12.45
N PRO A 190 -5.41 6.23 11.89
CA PRO A 190 -5.49 5.20 10.85
C PRO A 190 -4.56 5.47 9.66
N SER A 191 -4.42 6.74 9.24
CA SER A 191 -3.54 7.13 8.13
C SER A 191 -2.05 6.89 8.43
N VAL A 192 -1.59 7.22 9.65
CA VAL A 192 -0.22 6.95 10.10
C VAL A 192 0.02 5.45 10.14
N MET A 193 -0.92 4.70 10.72
CA MET A 193 -0.82 3.26 10.83
C MET A 193 -0.75 2.58 9.46
N SER A 194 -1.55 3.05 8.51
CA SER A 194 -1.49 2.56 7.11
C SER A 194 -0.11 2.78 6.49
N ARG A 195 0.51 3.94 6.70
CA ARG A 195 1.87 4.25 6.20
C ARG A 195 2.92 3.35 6.85
N LEU A 196 2.86 3.16 8.17
CA LEU A 196 3.77 2.26 8.91
C LEU A 196 3.62 0.81 8.45
N CYS A 197 2.39 0.32 8.29
CA CYS A 197 2.13 -1.01 7.75
C CYS A 197 2.64 -1.17 6.31
N ALA A 198 2.41 -0.17 5.44
CA ALA A 198 2.92 -0.19 4.07
C ALA A 198 4.46 -0.28 4.05
N LYS A 199 5.14 0.52 4.87
CA LYS A 199 6.60 0.49 5.00
C LYS A 199 7.10 -0.85 5.54
N ALA A 200 6.42 -1.42 6.54
CA ALA A 200 6.75 -2.74 7.07
C ALA A 200 6.64 -3.83 5.98
N LEU A 201 5.58 -3.80 5.17
CA LEU A 201 5.41 -4.74 4.05
C LEU A 201 6.48 -4.54 2.95
N GLU A 202 6.90 -3.30 2.64
CA GLU A 202 7.99 -3.05 1.68
C GLU A 202 9.30 -3.71 2.11
N HIS A 203 9.55 -3.82 3.42
CA HIS A 203 10.75 -4.42 4.01
C HIS A 203 10.56 -5.84 4.54
N ASN A 204 9.43 -6.51 4.23
CA ASN A 204 9.07 -7.85 4.70
C ASN A 204 9.18 -8.02 6.24
N ILE A 205 8.76 -6.99 6.98
CA ILE A 205 8.76 -6.98 8.44
C ILE A 205 7.44 -7.58 8.93
N GLU A 206 7.51 -8.70 9.66
CA GLU A 206 6.37 -9.36 10.31
C GLU A 206 5.10 -9.41 9.43
N THR A 207 5.26 -9.82 8.17
CA THR A 207 4.27 -9.70 7.09
C THR A 207 2.89 -10.21 7.50
N ASP A 208 2.79 -11.41 8.09
CA ASP A 208 1.50 -12.03 8.47
C ASP A 208 0.79 -11.22 9.56
N TYR A 209 1.55 -10.74 10.56
CA TYR A 209 1.03 -9.89 11.62
C TYR A 209 0.54 -8.55 11.07
N VAL A 210 1.32 -7.92 10.19
CA VAL A 210 0.98 -6.64 9.57
C VAL A 210 -0.29 -6.78 8.71
N GLN A 211 -0.41 -7.84 7.92
CA GLN A 211 -1.61 -8.13 7.13
C GLN A 211 -2.85 -8.34 8.03
N MET A 212 -2.68 -9.09 9.12
CA MET A 212 -3.75 -9.28 10.11
C MET A 212 -4.16 -7.96 10.75
N LEU A 213 -3.19 -7.10 11.12
CA LEU A 213 -3.43 -5.78 11.68
C LEU A 213 -4.22 -4.88 10.71
N ILE A 214 -3.83 -4.84 9.44
CA ILE A 214 -4.53 -4.10 8.38
C ILE A 214 -5.99 -4.56 8.28
N LYS A 215 -6.23 -5.88 8.18
CA LYS A 215 -7.58 -6.45 8.07
C LYS A 215 -8.43 -6.15 9.32
N LYS A 216 -7.89 -6.39 10.50
CA LYS A 216 -8.58 -6.18 11.79
C LYS A 216 -8.95 -4.72 12.04
N ARG A 217 -8.09 -3.79 11.60
CA ARG A 217 -8.28 -2.35 11.77
C ARG A 217 -9.00 -1.70 10.59
N GLY A 218 -9.29 -2.43 9.53
CA GLY A 218 -9.90 -1.88 8.31
C GLY A 218 -9.05 -0.76 7.69
N LEU A 219 -7.71 -0.90 7.73
CA LEU A 219 -6.83 0.15 7.23
C LEU A 219 -6.91 0.23 5.71
N ILE A 220 -6.97 1.46 5.20
CA ILE A 220 -6.99 1.76 3.77
C ILE A 220 -5.54 1.97 3.31
N SER A 221 -5.19 1.44 2.15
CA SER A 221 -3.85 1.60 1.57
C SER A 221 -3.48 3.08 1.43
N PRO A 222 -2.24 3.48 1.76
CA PRO A 222 -1.77 4.84 1.47
C PRO A 222 -1.83 5.13 -0.03
N GLU A 223 -2.06 6.38 -0.39
CA GLU A 223 -2.06 6.78 -1.80
C GLU A 223 -0.70 6.49 -2.45
N GLY A 224 -0.73 5.94 -3.66
CA GLY A 224 0.48 5.58 -4.40
C GLY A 224 1.21 4.32 -3.90
N PHE A 225 0.76 3.70 -2.81
CA PHE A 225 1.27 2.40 -2.40
C PHE A 225 0.60 1.29 -3.19
N MET A 226 1.40 0.39 -3.75
CA MET A 226 0.90 -0.71 -4.58
C MET A 226 1.83 -1.92 -4.40
N SER A 227 1.45 -2.85 -3.54
CA SER A 227 2.17 -4.10 -3.29
C SER A 227 1.18 -5.23 -3.15
N GLU A 228 1.48 -6.40 -3.71
CA GLU A 228 0.66 -7.61 -3.54
C GLU A 228 0.57 -8.07 -2.08
N LEU A 229 1.55 -7.68 -1.25
CA LEU A 229 1.58 -8.02 0.17
C LEU A 229 0.51 -7.28 0.98
N TRP A 230 -0.02 -6.14 0.49
CA TRP A 230 -1.17 -5.52 1.13
C TRP A 230 -2.41 -6.42 0.98
N PRO A 231 -3.19 -6.66 2.03
CA PRO A 231 -4.35 -7.55 1.96
C PRO A 231 -5.55 -6.84 1.29
N TRP A 232 -5.43 -6.61 -0.01
CA TRP A 232 -6.44 -5.96 -0.82
C TRP A 232 -7.76 -6.71 -0.84
N GLN A 233 -8.86 -6.00 -0.68
CA GLN A 233 -10.18 -6.56 -0.91
C GLN A 233 -10.39 -6.92 -2.38
N ILE A 234 -9.88 -6.08 -3.28
CA ILE A 234 -10.05 -6.23 -4.73
C ILE A 234 -8.67 -6.35 -5.36
N LYS A 235 -8.38 -7.48 -6.04
CA LYS A 235 -7.16 -7.66 -6.83
C LYS A 235 -7.52 -7.93 -8.28
N ILE A 236 -6.95 -7.12 -9.17
CA ILE A 236 -7.20 -7.18 -10.61
C ILE A 236 -5.89 -7.49 -11.32
N HIS A 237 -5.86 -8.63 -11.99
CA HIS A 237 -4.74 -9.06 -12.81
C HIS A 237 -5.08 -8.85 -14.28
N THR A 238 -4.22 -8.14 -14.97
CA THR A 238 -4.38 -7.75 -16.39
C THR A 238 -3.18 -8.12 -17.25
N LEU A 239 -2.02 -8.38 -16.60
CA LEU A 239 -0.79 -8.77 -17.29
C LEU A 239 -0.77 -10.28 -17.55
N GLY A 240 -1.25 -10.66 -18.74
CA GLY A 240 -1.53 -12.02 -19.14
C GLY A 240 -3.03 -12.28 -19.23
N ARG A 241 -3.52 -13.31 -18.54
CA ARG A 241 -4.94 -13.62 -18.44
C ARG A 241 -5.63 -12.69 -17.45
N PHE A 242 -6.83 -12.20 -17.82
CA PHE A 242 -7.63 -11.41 -16.90
C PHE A 242 -8.05 -12.23 -15.66
N GLY A 243 -7.85 -11.68 -14.49
CA GLY A 243 -8.27 -12.25 -13.22
C GLY A 243 -8.82 -11.18 -12.28
N LEU A 244 -9.94 -11.48 -11.62
CA LEU A 244 -10.51 -10.62 -10.58
C LEU A 244 -10.71 -11.47 -9.32
N LEU A 245 -10.07 -11.06 -8.22
CA LEU A 245 -10.24 -11.68 -6.92
C LEU A 245 -10.92 -10.67 -5.98
N ILE A 246 -11.90 -11.17 -5.22
CA ILE A 246 -12.57 -10.45 -4.15
C ILE A 246 -12.30 -11.22 -2.86
N ASP A 247 -11.69 -10.56 -1.86
CA ASP A 247 -11.24 -11.18 -0.61
C ASP A 247 -10.42 -12.48 -0.84
N ASP A 248 -9.45 -12.38 -1.75
CA ASP A 248 -8.56 -13.47 -2.20
C ASP A 248 -9.27 -14.65 -2.90
N LYS A 249 -10.58 -14.55 -3.18
CA LYS A 249 -11.35 -15.57 -3.90
C LYS A 249 -11.55 -15.18 -5.36
N PRO A 250 -11.19 -16.04 -6.32
CA PRO A 250 -11.42 -15.76 -7.73
C PRO A 250 -12.91 -15.56 -8.03
N LEU A 251 -13.22 -14.48 -8.75
CA LEU A 251 -14.57 -14.27 -9.26
C LEU A 251 -14.86 -15.29 -10.36
N GLN A 252 -15.85 -16.17 -10.13
CA GLN A 252 -16.30 -17.11 -11.16
C GLN A 252 -17.06 -16.37 -12.25
N SER A 253 -16.43 -16.19 -13.41
CA SER A 253 -16.95 -15.38 -14.54
C SER A 253 -18.02 -16.08 -15.40
N SER A 254 -18.66 -17.13 -14.91
CA SER A 254 -19.53 -18.01 -15.70
C SER A 254 -20.94 -17.45 -16.01
N LYS A 255 -21.32 -16.29 -15.47
CA LYS A 255 -22.67 -15.73 -15.65
C LYS A 255 -22.69 -14.68 -16.75
N LYS A 256 -23.57 -14.85 -17.77
CA LYS A 256 -23.82 -13.88 -18.87
C LYS A 256 -24.06 -12.46 -18.37
N ALA A 257 -24.69 -12.31 -17.19
CA ALA A 257 -24.97 -11.01 -16.55
C ALA A 257 -23.71 -10.24 -16.08
N GLN A 258 -22.56 -10.90 -15.92
CA GLN A 258 -21.31 -10.30 -15.46
C GLN A 258 -20.41 -9.78 -16.61
N LYS A 259 -20.71 -10.17 -17.87
CA LYS A 259 -19.85 -9.87 -19.02
C LYS A 259 -19.67 -8.36 -19.23
N LYS A 260 -20.76 -7.58 -19.33
CA LYS A 260 -20.68 -6.11 -19.55
C LYS A 260 -20.03 -5.35 -18.40
N PRO A 261 -20.35 -5.61 -17.11
CA PRO A 261 -19.60 -5.03 -15.99
C PRO A 261 -18.08 -5.29 -16.04
N LEU A 262 -17.65 -6.51 -16.39
CA LEU A 262 -16.23 -6.82 -16.52
C LEU A 262 -15.58 -6.15 -17.74
N GLU A 263 -16.30 -6.03 -18.87
CA GLU A 263 -15.85 -5.25 -20.02
C GLU A 263 -15.66 -3.77 -19.65
N MET A 264 -16.58 -3.19 -18.86
CA MET A 264 -16.45 -1.81 -18.36
C MET A 264 -15.20 -1.66 -17.45
N LEU A 265 -14.96 -2.59 -16.53
CA LEU A 265 -13.76 -2.57 -15.69
C LEU A 265 -12.47 -2.62 -16.53
N LYS A 266 -12.42 -3.50 -17.55
CA LYS A 266 -11.29 -3.59 -18.47
C LYS A 266 -11.11 -2.31 -19.29
N ALA A 267 -12.20 -1.69 -19.75
CA ALA A 267 -12.16 -0.41 -20.48
C ALA A 267 -11.62 0.72 -19.59
N ILE A 268 -12.13 0.85 -18.36
CA ILE A 268 -11.63 1.83 -17.39
C ILE A 268 -10.12 1.69 -17.19
N ILE A 269 -9.62 0.47 -16.96
CA ILE A 269 -8.18 0.21 -16.76
C ILE A 269 -7.39 0.52 -18.03
N SER A 270 -7.91 0.15 -19.21
CA SER A 270 -7.25 0.40 -20.51
C SER A 270 -7.10 1.89 -20.82
N LEU A 271 -8.03 2.71 -20.33
CA LEU A 271 -8.03 4.17 -20.44
C LEU A 271 -7.25 4.87 -19.32
N GLY A 272 -6.53 4.13 -18.50
CA GLY A 272 -5.67 4.66 -17.43
C GLY A 272 -6.26 4.55 -16.02
N GLY A 273 -7.55 4.31 -15.87
CA GLY A 273 -8.20 4.02 -14.58
C GLY A 273 -8.50 5.23 -13.70
N ARG A 274 -8.03 6.43 -14.07
CA ARG A 274 -8.27 7.68 -13.31
C ARG A 274 -8.86 8.73 -14.23
N GLU A 275 -9.92 9.41 -13.75
CA GLU A 275 -10.58 10.52 -14.45
C GLU A 275 -10.96 10.18 -15.90
N VAL A 276 -11.39 8.94 -16.12
CA VAL A 276 -11.83 8.47 -17.45
C VAL A 276 -13.20 9.04 -17.74
N LYS A 277 -13.36 9.70 -18.88
CA LYS A 277 -14.63 10.29 -19.27
C LYS A 277 -15.70 9.23 -19.52
N GLU A 278 -16.89 9.44 -18.98
CA GLU A 278 -18.04 8.58 -19.19
C GLU A 278 -18.32 8.35 -20.68
N GLY A 279 -18.26 9.43 -21.48
CA GLY A 279 -18.47 9.36 -22.92
C GLY A 279 -17.51 8.42 -23.62
N GLU A 280 -16.20 8.47 -23.28
CA GLU A 280 -15.20 7.55 -23.84
C GLU A 280 -15.52 6.08 -23.53
N ILE A 281 -15.97 5.78 -22.30
CA ILE A 281 -16.38 4.42 -21.93
C ILE A 281 -17.63 4.00 -22.67
N THR A 282 -18.59 4.91 -22.82
CA THR A 282 -19.86 4.67 -23.51
C THR A 282 -19.65 4.38 -24.98
N ASP A 283 -18.85 5.18 -25.67
CA ASP A 283 -18.52 5.00 -27.09
C ASP A 283 -17.82 3.67 -27.35
N LEU A 284 -16.94 3.24 -26.45
CA LEU A 284 -16.23 1.96 -26.55
C LEU A 284 -17.14 0.74 -26.33
N LEU A 285 -18.08 0.84 -25.40
CA LEU A 285 -18.88 -0.32 -24.99
C LEU A 285 -20.22 -0.41 -25.70
N TRP A 286 -20.76 0.70 -26.16
CA TRP A 286 -22.06 0.80 -26.86
C TRP A 286 -21.99 1.75 -28.07
N PRO A 287 -21.16 1.44 -29.08
CA PRO A 287 -20.93 2.33 -30.21
C PRO A 287 -22.22 2.63 -31.04
N GLU A 288 -23.22 1.75 -30.94
CA GLU A 288 -24.50 1.91 -31.65
C GLU A 288 -25.57 2.65 -30.81
N ALA A 289 -25.25 3.03 -29.54
CA ALA A 289 -26.24 3.68 -28.68
C ALA A 289 -26.15 5.20 -28.81
N GLU A 290 -27.27 5.83 -29.14
CA GLU A 290 -27.36 7.28 -29.24
C GLU A 290 -27.70 7.96 -27.91
N GLY A 291 -26.98 9.02 -27.55
CA GLY A 291 -27.28 9.98 -26.48
C GLY A 291 -27.73 9.34 -25.17
N ASP A 292 -28.98 9.59 -24.78
CA ASP A 292 -29.57 9.15 -23.50
C ASP A 292 -29.56 7.62 -23.31
N ALA A 293 -29.63 6.83 -24.37
CA ALA A 293 -29.60 5.37 -24.27
C ALA A 293 -28.22 4.85 -23.88
N GLY A 294 -27.16 5.48 -24.38
CA GLY A 294 -25.77 5.20 -23.98
C GLY A 294 -25.53 5.50 -22.51
N HIS A 295 -25.91 6.70 -22.05
CA HIS A 295 -25.82 7.13 -20.66
C HIS A 295 -26.54 6.16 -19.69
N LYS A 296 -27.80 5.80 -20.02
CA LYS A 296 -28.57 4.85 -19.20
C LYS A 296 -27.92 3.47 -19.12
N SER A 297 -27.35 2.99 -20.24
CA SER A 297 -26.63 1.72 -20.29
C SER A 297 -25.36 1.74 -19.45
N PHE A 298 -24.63 2.87 -19.46
CA PHE A 298 -23.48 3.12 -18.63
C PHE A 298 -23.85 3.10 -17.14
N GLU A 299 -24.84 3.89 -16.70
CA GLU A 299 -25.26 3.94 -15.27
C GLU A 299 -25.65 2.57 -14.73
N VAL A 300 -26.51 1.83 -15.45
CA VAL A 300 -26.95 0.49 -15.06
C VAL A 300 -25.75 -0.47 -14.95
N THR A 301 -24.79 -0.35 -15.88
CA THR A 301 -23.61 -1.22 -15.86
C THR A 301 -22.66 -0.84 -14.75
N LEU A 302 -22.48 0.44 -14.44
CA LEU A 302 -21.67 0.92 -13.32
C LEU A 302 -22.24 0.44 -11.98
N ILE A 303 -23.55 0.53 -11.77
CA ILE A 303 -24.23 0.01 -10.57
C ILE A 303 -23.98 -1.50 -10.44
N ARG A 304 -24.11 -2.26 -11.54
CA ARG A 304 -23.83 -3.70 -11.55
C ARG A 304 -22.37 -4.01 -11.26
N LEU A 305 -21.44 -3.21 -11.78
CA LEU A 305 -20.01 -3.36 -11.52
C LEU A 305 -19.68 -3.11 -10.04
N ARG A 306 -20.17 -2.01 -9.45
CA ARG A 306 -20.00 -1.71 -8.01
C ARG A 306 -20.52 -2.86 -7.14
N ARG A 307 -21.72 -3.36 -7.46
CA ARG A 307 -22.29 -4.52 -6.76
C ARG A 307 -21.45 -5.78 -6.93
N LEU A 308 -20.88 -6.01 -8.11
CA LEU A 308 -20.03 -7.17 -8.41
C LEU A 308 -18.75 -7.17 -7.59
N ILE A 309 -18.11 -6.01 -7.42
CA ILE A 309 -16.86 -5.87 -6.65
C ILE A 309 -17.10 -5.70 -5.14
N GLY A 310 -18.34 -5.45 -4.71
CA GLY A 310 -18.72 -5.39 -3.29
C GLY A 310 -18.17 -4.16 -2.53
N ASN A 311 -17.71 -3.13 -3.24
CA ASN A 311 -17.20 -1.90 -2.63
C ASN A 311 -17.48 -0.67 -3.51
N ASP A 312 -18.48 0.12 -3.12
CA ASP A 312 -18.90 1.31 -3.89
C ASP A 312 -17.82 2.40 -3.91
N LYS A 313 -16.93 2.45 -2.92
CA LYS A 313 -15.84 3.44 -2.83
C LYS A 313 -14.71 3.14 -3.82
N ALA A 314 -14.60 1.90 -4.31
CA ALA A 314 -13.55 1.50 -5.24
C ALA A 314 -13.72 2.11 -6.64
N ILE A 315 -14.95 2.47 -7.04
CA ILE A 315 -15.20 3.14 -8.32
C ILE A 315 -16.02 4.40 -8.07
N ARG A 316 -15.40 5.54 -8.24
CA ARG A 316 -16.04 6.86 -8.10
C ARG A 316 -16.46 7.38 -9.46
N LEU A 317 -17.63 7.99 -9.51
CA LEU A 317 -18.11 8.81 -10.62
C LEU A 317 -18.35 10.21 -10.05
N GLN A 318 -17.65 11.18 -10.59
CA GLN A 318 -17.77 12.57 -10.20
C GLN A 318 -17.61 13.45 -11.46
N ASP A 319 -18.55 14.35 -11.69
CA ASP A 319 -18.53 15.29 -12.84
C ASP A 319 -18.32 14.59 -14.20
N GLY A 320 -18.96 13.41 -14.40
CA GLY A 320 -18.82 12.61 -15.63
C GLY A 320 -17.47 11.90 -15.77
N LEU A 321 -16.65 11.91 -14.74
CA LEU A 321 -15.33 11.25 -14.69
C LEU A 321 -15.36 10.02 -13.78
N VAL A 322 -14.93 8.88 -14.33
CA VAL A 322 -14.82 7.60 -13.61
C VAL A 322 -13.40 7.41 -13.11
N THR A 323 -13.25 7.11 -11.83
CA THR A 323 -11.97 6.77 -11.23
C THR A 323 -12.05 5.46 -10.47
N LEU A 324 -11.19 4.51 -10.83
CA LEU A 324 -10.93 3.31 -10.03
C LEU A 324 -9.91 3.68 -8.94
N ASP A 325 -10.34 3.68 -7.69
CA ASP A 325 -9.55 4.19 -6.57
C ASP A 325 -8.50 3.17 -6.11
N SER A 326 -7.23 3.48 -6.36
CA SER A 326 -6.08 2.64 -6.02
C SER A 326 -5.89 2.39 -4.52
N ARG A 327 -6.64 3.05 -3.65
CA ARG A 327 -6.62 2.80 -2.20
C ARG A 327 -7.43 1.57 -1.81
N TYR A 328 -8.37 1.13 -2.65
CA TYR A 328 -9.26 -0.01 -2.40
C TYR A 328 -8.97 -1.21 -3.27
N CYS A 329 -8.20 -1.05 -4.35
CA CYS A 329 -7.92 -2.13 -5.28
C CYS A 329 -6.45 -2.17 -5.70
N PHE A 330 -5.95 -3.39 -5.85
CA PHE A 330 -4.68 -3.67 -6.51
C PHE A 330 -4.93 -3.91 -8.00
N VAL A 331 -4.10 -3.28 -8.85
CA VAL A 331 -4.06 -3.55 -10.29
C VAL A 331 -2.62 -3.83 -10.69
N ASP A 332 -2.35 -5.01 -11.20
CA ASP A 332 -0.99 -5.47 -11.49
C ASP A 332 -0.25 -4.58 -12.50
N VAL A 333 -0.94 -4.07 -13.54
CA VAL A 333 -0.34 -3.15 -14.50
C VAL A 333 0.09 -1.83 -13.85
N TRP A 334 -0.64 -1.31 -12.87
CA TRP A 334 -0.22 -0.10 -12.16
C TRP A 334 1.00 -0.35 -11.27
N ASN A 335 1.06 -1.51 -10.63
CA ASN A 335 2.23 -1.89 -9.83
C ASN A 335 3.46 -2.09 -10.73
N PHE A 336 3.29 -2.72 -11.89
CA PHE A 336 4.34 -2.85 -12.90
C PHE A 336 4.89 -1.49 -13.33
N GLU A 337 4.04 -0.55 -13.74
CA GLU A 337 4.47 0.79 -14.16
C GLU A 337 5.11 1.59 -13.02
N ARG A 338 4.60 1.47 -11.79
CA ARG A 338 5.16 2.12 -10.60
C ARG A 338 6.57 1.60 -10.27
N LEU A 339 6.76 0.28 -10.32
CA LEU A 339 8.08 -0.32 -10.06
C LEU A 339 9.11 0.13 -11.10
N ILE A 340 8.74 0.18 -12.38
CA ILE A 340 9.61 0.70 -13.43
C ILE A 340 9.97 2.16 -13.17
N GLY A 341 8.97 3.00 -12.87
CA GLY A 341 9.20 4.42 -12.60
C GLY A 341 10.15 4.66 -11.41
N LYS A 342 9.98 3.91 -10.31
CA LYS A 342 10.89 3.97 -9.16
C LYS A 342 12.30 3.48 -9.53
N ALA A 343 12.41 2.39 -10.28
CA ALA A 343 13.70 1.85 -10.72
C ALA A 343 14.43 2.81 -11.67
N ASP A 344 13.72 3.44 -12.60
CA ASP A 344 14.28 4.43 -13.52
C ASP A 344 14.79 5.68 -12.77
N ALA A 345 14.12 6.10 -11.68
CA ALA A 345 14.57 7.19 -10.82
C ALA A 345 15.89 6.81 -10.10
N LEU A 346 15.94 5.64 -9.46
CA LEU A 346 17.14 5.14 -8.79
C LEU A 346 18.32 4.95 -9.77
N TRP A 347 18.01 4.52 -10.98
CA TRP A 347 19.04 4.39 -12.04
C TRP A 347 19.69 5.73 -12.38
N LYS A 348 18.90 6.81 -12.47
CA LYS A 348 19.40 8.17 -12.70
C LYS A 348 20.23 8.70 -11.52
N GLU A 349 19.94 8.23 -10.31
CA GLU A 349 20.71 8.54 -9.09
C GLU A 349 21.97 7.68 -8.93
N ASN A 350 22.35 6.89 -9.93
CA ASN A 350 23.46 5.92 -9.88
C ASN A 350 23.30 4.81 -8.81
N LYS A 351 22.10 4.57 -8.30
CA LYS A 351 21.76 3.47 -7.38
C LYS A 351 21.33 2.22 -8.14
N GLN A 352 22.24 1.71 -8.98
CA GLN A 352 21.92 0.65 -9.96
C GLN A 352 21.52 -0.65 -9.29
N THR A 353 22.16 -1.05 -8.20
CA THR A 353 21.83 -2.29 -7.48
C THR A 353 20.40 -2.28 -6.94
N GLU A 354 19.94 -1.16 -6.38
CA GLU A 354 18.56 -1.00 -5.90
C GLU A 354 17.56 -0.98 -7.07
N ALA A 355 17.94 -0.30 -8.17
CA ALA A 355 17.12 -0.24 -9.37
C ALA A 355 16.88 -1.63 -9.98
N ILE A 356 17.93 -2.47 -10.06
CA ILE A 356 17.83 -3.84 -10.57
C ILE A 356 16.86 -4.69 -9.74
N GLN A 357 16.89 -4.59 -8.43
CA GLN A 357 15.94 -5.31 -7.57
C GLN A 357 14.48 -4.95 -7.90
N LEU A 358 14.20 -3.67 -8.20
CA LEU A 358 12.86 -3.24 -8.60
C LEU A 358 12.51 -3.70 -10.02
N TYR A 359 13.47 -3.70 -10.95
CA TYR A 359 13.27 -4.25 -12.28
C TYR A 359 12.96 -5.75 -12.24
N GLU A 360 13.66 -6.53 -11.42
CA GLU A 360 13.36 -7.96 -11.26
C GLU A 360 11.95 -8.18 -10.67
N LYS A 361 11.53 -7.37 -9.69
CA LYS A 361 10.15 -7.40 -9.17
C LYS A 361 9.14 -7.10 -10.28
N ALA A 362 9.39 -6.11 -11.13
CA ALA A 362 8.52 -5.78 -12.25
C ALA A 362 8.47 -6.91 -13.30
N ILE A 363 9.62 -7.53 -13.63
CA ILE A 363 9.69 -8.70 -14.51
C ILE A 363 8.86 -9.86 -13.96
N ASN A 364 8.88 -10.06 -12.65
CA ASN A 364 8.12 -11.13 -11.99
C ASN A 364 6.60 -10.91 -12.01
N ILE A 365 6.13 -9.67 -12.04
CA ILE A 365 4.70 -9.32 -12.16
C ILE A 365 4.19 -9.53 -13.59
N TYR A 366 5.03 -9.30 -14.59
CA TYR A 366 4.65 -9.38 -16.00
C TYR A 366 4.52 -10.84 -16.45
N LYS A 367 3.29 -11.40 -16.42
CA LYS A 367 3.00 -12.80 -16.76
C LYS A 367 2.61 -13.00 -18.23
N GLY A 368 2.44 -11.93 -18.97
CA GLY A 368 2.08 -11.93 -20.39
C GLY A 368 1.57 -10.58 -20.83
N SER A 369 1.29 -10.43 -22.13
CA SER A 369 0.75 -9.21 -22.70
C SER A 369 -0.56 -8.81 -22.05
N PHE A 370 -0.78 -7.51 -21.90
CA PHE A 370 -1.98 -6.93 -21.29
C PHE A 370 -3.25 -7.51 -21.91
N LEU A 371 -4.13 -8.10 -21.08
CA LEU A 371 -5.41 -8.72 -21.45
C LEU A 371 -5.26 -9.62 -22.70
N LYS A 372 -4.35 -10.59 -22.66
CA LYS A 372 -3.91 -11.42 -23.80
C LYS A 372 -5.05 -12.06 -24.58
N GLU A 373 -6.12 -12.48 -23.91
CA GLU A 373 -7.26 -13.18 -24.52
C GLU A 373 -8.31 -12.22 -25.12
N ASP A 374 -8.24 -10.93 -24.79
CA ASP A 374 -9.20 -9.92 -25.26
C ASP A 374 -8.74 -9.31 -26.57
N ARG A 375 -9.67 -9.13 -27.53
CA ARG A 375 -9.39 -8.65 -28.90
C ARG A 375 -9.92 -7.26 -29.19
N GLN A 376 -10.34 -6.51 -28.18
CA GLN A 376 -10.93 -5.17 -28.38
C GLN A 376 -9.86 -4.17 -28.84
N PRO A 377 -10.13 -3.37 -29.89
CA PRO A 377 -9.14 -2.45 -30.47
C PRO A 377 -8.56 -1.44 -29.48
N TYR A 378 -9.36 -0.94 -28.54
CA TYR A 378 -8.93 0.05 -27.55
C TYR A 378 -7.87 -0.45 -26.56
N MET A 379 -7.65 -1.78 -26.47
CA MET A 379 -6.62 -2.38 -25.63
C MET A 379 -5.25 -2.45 -26.31
N LEU A 380 -5.20 -2.34 -27.65
CA LEU A 380 -3.99 -2.59 -28.43
C LEU A 380 -2.87 -1.58 -28.11
N SER A 381 -3.20 -0.29 -28.08
CA SER A 381 -2.23 0.77 -27.79
C SER A 381 -1.56 0.60 -26.43
N LEU A 382 -2.34 0.31 -25.37
CA LEU A 382 -1.79 0.05 -24.06
C LEU A 382 -0.95 -1.24 -24.04
N ARG A 383 -1.42 -2.30 -24.71
CA ARG A 383 -0.70 -3.58 -24.84
C ARG A 383 0.68 -3.40 -25.48
N GLU A 384 0.75 -2.69 -26.59
CA GLU A 384 2.02 -2.41 -27.30
C GLU A 384 2.97 -1.56 -26.44
N ARG A 385 2.43 -0.52 -25.80
CA ARG A 385 3.22 0.32 -24.87
C ARG A 385 3.82 -0.49 -23.72
N LEU A 386 3.03 -1.38 -23.12
CA LEU A 386 3.49 -2.24 -22.01
C LEU A 386 4.49 -3.30 -22.48
N ASN A 387 4.28 -3.91 -23.64
CA ASN A 387 5.24 -4.83 -24.25
C ASN A 387 6.58 -4.12 -24.49
N GLY A 388 6.55 -2.91 -25.04
CA GLY A 388 7.76 -2.11 -25.25
C GLY A 388 8.46 -1.72 -23.93
N LYS A 389 7.71 -1.41 -22.87
CA LYS A 389 8.30 -1.18 -21.53
C LYS A 389 8.95 -2.44 -21.00
N PHE A 390 8.29 -3.59 -21.12
CA PHE A 390 8.82 -4.87 -20.65
C PHE A 390 10.11 -5.27 -21.39
N THR A 391 10.16 -5.13 -22.72
CA THR A 391 11.35 -5.39 -23.51
C THR A 391 12.54 -4.50 -23.09
N ARG A 392 12.30 -3.18 -22.94
CA ARG A 392 13.38 -2.26 -22.48
C ARG A 392 13.87 -2.60 -21.08
N LEU A 393 12.97 -2.99 -20.19
CA LEU A 393 13.29 -3.44 -18.85
C LEU A 393 14.22 -4.66 -18.85
N LEU A 394 13.87 -5.70 -19.63
CA LEU A 394 14.68 -6.91 -19.78
C LEU A 394 16.06 -6.59 -20.35
N SER A 395 16.11 -5.77 -21.40
CA SER A 395 17.39 -5.39 -22.03
C SER A 395 18.30 -4.62 -21.06
N ARG A 396 17.72 -3.73 -20.22
CA ARG A 396 18.50 -2.97 -19.23
C ARG A 396 19.00 -3.86 -18.09
N ALA A 397 18.13 -4.70 -17.54
CA ALA A 397 18.50 -5.62 -16.47
C ALA A 397 19.51 -6.67 -16.94
N GLY A 398 19.32 -7.23 -18.14
CA GLY A 398 20.23 -8.19 -18.72
C GLY A 398 21.63 -7.59 -18.95
N ARG A 399 21.72 -6.41 -19.56
CA ARG A 399 23.00 -5.70 -19.75
C ARG A 399 23.73 -5.42 -18.43
N TYR A 400 23.01 -5.00 -17.40
CA TYR A 400 23.63 -4.82 -16.09
C TYR A 400 24.35 -6.08 -15.60
N TYR A 401 23.71 -7.26 -15.72
CA TYR A 401 24.34 -8.52 -15.36
C TYR A 401 25.44 -8.94 -16.30
N GLU A 402 25.33 -8.66 -17.61
CA GLU A 402 26.39 -8.88 -18.56
C GLU A 402 27.64 -8.06 -18.23
N ASP A 403 27.48 -6.78 -17.89
CA ASP A 403 28.57 -5.86 -17.52
C ASP A 403 29.18 -6.24 -16.16
N ALA A 404 28.40 -6.78 -15.25
CA ALA A 404 28.86 -7.33 -13.97
C ALA A 404 29.55 -8.72 -14.11
N GLY A 405 29.57 -9.31 -15.32
CA GLY A 405 30.15 -10.62 -15.58
C GLY A 405 29.24 -11.81 -15.21
N ASP A 406 28.03 -11.57 -14.71
CA ASP A 406 27.07 -12.63 -14.40
C ASP A 406 26.19 -12.97 -15.63
N ILE A 407 26.89 -13.57 -16.64
CA ILE A 407 26.28 -13.94 -17.93
C ILE A 407 25.15 -14.95 -17.74
N LYS A 408 25.28 -15.83 -16.73
CA LYS A 408 24.24 -16.84 -16.43
C LYS A 408 22.95 -16.17 -16.02
N ARG A 409 23.03 -15.20 -15.12
CA ARG A 409 21.84 -14.45 -14.64
C ARG A 409 21.20 -13.64 -15.77
N ALA A 410 22.02 -13.03 -16.65
CA ALA A 410 21.51 -12.34 -17.83
C ALA A 410 20.73 -13.30 -18.74
N ALA A 411 21.28 -14.50 -19.02
CA ALA A 411 20.63 -15.51 -19.86
C ALA A 411 19.29 -15.98 -19.24
N GLU A 412 19.24 -16.22 -17.93
CA GLU A 412 18.01 -16.59 -17.21
C GLU A 412 16.91 -15.52 -17.37
N LEU A 413 17.27 -14.23 -17.28
CA LEU A 413 16.33 -13.12 -17.47
C LEU A 413 15.81 -13.06 -18.92
N TYR A 414 16.70 -13.18 -19.90
CA TYR A 414 16.30 -13.18 -21.31
C TYR A 414 15.42 -14.38 -21.64
N GLN A 415 15.76 -15.58 -21.14
CA GLN A 415 14.93 -16.78 -21.30
C GLN A 415 13.52 -16.56 -20.76
N LYS A 416 13.40 -16.02 -19.54
CA LYS A 416 12.11 -15.66 -18.96
C LYS A 416 11.34 -14.63 -19.79
N GLY A 417 12.04 -13.67 -20.38
CA GLY A 417 11.45 -12.70 -21.30
C GLY A 417 10.82 -13.34 -22.52
N ILE A 418 11.49 -14.32 -23.12
CA ILE A 418 11.01 -15.08 -24.27
C ILE A 418 9.78 -15.91 -23.92
N GLU A 419 9.75 -16.56 -22.76
CA GLU A 419 8.59 -17.33 -22.28
C GLU A 419 7.33 -16.48 -22.18
N VAL A 420 7.50 -15.22 -21.82
CA VAL A 420 6.40 -14.24 -21.65
C VAL A 420 6.02 -13.56 -22.97
N ASN A 421 7.02 -13.17 -23.78
CA ASN A 421 6.84 -12.53 -25.09
C ASN A 421 7.83 -13.10 -26.12
N ASN A 422 7.40 -14.13 -26.83
CA ASN A 422 8.20 -14.87 -27.80
C ASN A 422 8.37 -14.18 -29.15
N LEU A 423 7.89 -12.94 -29.32
CA LEU A 423 8.02 -12.18 -30.57
C LEU A 423 9.09 -11.08 -30.49
N CYS A 424 9.80 -10.97 -29.37
CA CYS A 424 10.84 -9.96 -29.21
C CYS A 424 12.20 -10.47 -29.70
N GLU A 425 12.52 -10.22 -30.97
CA GLU A 425 13.76 -10.68 -31.62
C GLU A 425 15.03 -10.20 -30.90
N GLU A 426 15.03 -8.98 -30.37
CA GLU A 426 16.18 -8.41 -29.63
C GLU A 426 16.58 -9.23 -28.42
N ILE A 427 15.59 -9.81 -27.72
CA ILE A 427 15.83 -10.64 -26.53
C ILE A 427 16.48 -11.97 -26.95
N TYR A 428 16.04 -12.56 -28.08
CA TYR A 428 16.69 -13.76 -28.63
C TYR A 428 18.15 -13.49 -29.01
N GLN A 429 18.44 -12.34 -29.65
CA GLN A 429 19.80 -11.93 -29.98
C GLN A 429 20.70 -11.89 -28.73
N SER A 430 20.20 -11.22 -27.67
CA SER A 430 20.92 -11.13 -26.40
C SER A 430 21.12 -12.50 -25.74
N LEU A 431 20.10 -13.36 -25.76
CA LEU A 431 20.19 -14.72 -25.23
C LEU A 431 21.22 -15.58 -25.99
N MET A 432 21.20 -15.53 -27.32
CA MET A 432 22.16 -16.24 -28.15
C MET A 432 23.60 -15.83 -27.83
N LEU A 433 23.86 -14.52 -27.67
CA LEU A 433 25.18 -13.99 -27.31
C LEU A 433 25.59 -14.41 -25.88
N CYS A 434 24.68 -14.43 -24.93
CA CYS A 434 24.92 -14.95 -23.57
C CYS A 434 25.32 -16.43 -23.62
N TYR A 435 24.57 -17.26 -24.34
CA TYR A 435 24.87 -18.68 -24.47
C TYR A 435 26.23 -18.91 -25.18
N GLN A 436 26.55 -18.11 -26.20
CA GLN A 436 27.85 -18.16 -26.83
C GLN A 436 29.00 -17.86 -25.85
N ARG A 437 28.83 -16.81 -24.99
CA ARG A 437 29.83 -16.45 -23.96
C ARG A 437 29.98 -17.52 -22.88
N LEU A 438 28.92 -18.28 -22.58
CA LEU A 438 28.92 -19.41 -21.66
C LEU A 438 29.44 -20.73 -22.27
N GLY A 439 29.75 -20.75 -23.57
CA GLY A 439 30.14 -21.99 -24.26
C GLY A 439 29.00 -22.96 -24.56
N LEU A 440 27.73 -22.50 -24.36
CA LEU A 440 26.49 -23.29 -24.52
C LEU A 440 25.99 -23.15 -25.99
N LYS A 441 26.76 -23.77 -26.94
CA LYS A 441 26.49 -23.62 -28.38
C LYS A 441 25.15 -24.21 -28.78
N ALA A 442 24.78 -25.38 -28.24
CA ALA A 442 23.53 -26.05 -28.58
C ALA A 442 22.30 -25.20 -28.16
N GLU A 443 22.36 -24.57 -26.98
CA GLU A 443 21.32 -23.69 -26.46
C GLU A 443 21.23 -22.40 -27.32
N ALA A 444 22.34 -21.85 -27.77
CA ALA A 444 22.37 -20.69 -28.66
C ALA A 444 21.68 -20.99 -30.01
N ILE A 445 21.97 -22.16 -30.59
CA ILE A 445 21.34 -22.64 -31.83
C ILE A 445 19.82 -22.87 -31.59
N ALA A 446 19.46 -23.50 -30.47
CA ALA A 446 18.04 -23.72 -30.12
C ALA A 446 17.27 -22.40 -29.99
N ALA A 447 17.88 -21.38 -29.37
CA ALA A 447 17.30 -20.04 -29.26
C ALA A 447 17.06 -19.40 -30.64
N TYR A 448 17.97 -19.54 -31.59
CA TYR A 448 17.76 -19.10 -32.98
C TYR A 448 16.55 -19.78 -33.62
N HIS A 449 16.49 -21.11 -33.55
CA HIS A 449 15.35 -21.86 -34.13
C HIS A 449 14.05 -21.52 -33.48
N GLN A 450 14.03 -21.27 -32.17
CA GLN A 450 12.84 -20.82 -31.47
C GLN A 450 12.37 -19.44 -31.97
N CYS A 451 13.31 -18.50 -32.16
CA CYS A 451 13.04 -17.19 -32.75
C CYS A 451 12.45 -17.31 -34.15
N HIS A 452 13.11 -18.09 -35.02
CA HIS A 452 12.67 -18.32 -36.39
C HIS A 452 11.26 -18.88 -36.45
N ASN A 453 10.98 -19.92 -35.66
CA ASN A 453 9.67 -20.56 -35.63
C ASN A 453 8.59 -19.62 -35.13
N ALA A 454 8.88 -18.82 -34.08
CA ALA A 454 7.92 -17.85 -33.54
C ALA A 454 7.58 -16.76 -34.57
N MET A 455 8.59 -16.19 -35.24
CA MET A 455 8.38 -15.14 -36.24
C MET A 455 7.67 -15.65 -37.49
N THR A 456 8.05 -16.82 -37.99
CA THR A 456 7.38 -17.43 -39.14
C THR A 456 5.94 -17.79 -38.86
N ALA A 457 5.67 -18.45 -37.72
CA ALA A 457 4.31 -18.91 -37.36
C ALA A 457 3.35 -17.75 -37.03
N MET A 458 3.81 -16.68 -36.41
CA MET A 458 2.96 -15.61 -35.89
C MET A 458 2.95 -14.36 -36.74
N LEU A 459 4.03 -14.05 -37.42
CA LEU A 459 4.19 -12.82 -38.22
C LEU A 459 4.39 -13.11 -39.73
N ASN A 460 4.55 -14.37 -40.12
CA ASN A 460 4.88 -14.81 -41.47
C ASN A 460 6.12 -14.08 -42.01
N THR A 461 7.14 -13.88 -41.18
CA THR A 461 8.41 -13.19 -41.50
C THR A 461 9.60 -14.03 -41.07
N GLU A 462 10.74 -13.82 -41.73
CA GLU A 462 12.03 -14.38 -41.35
C GLU A 462 12.69 -13.49 -40.29
N PRO A 463 13.60 -14.06 -39.43
CA PRO A 463 14.45 -13.26 -38.57
C PRO A 463 15.32 -12.24 -39.34
N SER A 464 15.60 -11.11 -38.70
CA SER A 464 16.39 -10.03 -39.30
C SER A 464 17.82 -10.48 -39.71
N ALA A 465 18.44 -9.69 -40.58
CA ALA A 465 19.84 -9.93 -41.00
C ALA A 465 20.79 -10.00 -39.80
N LYS A 466 20.54 -9.21 -38.74
CA LYS A 466 21.34 -9.20 -37.52
C LYS A 466 21.25 -10.53 -36.76
N THR A 467 20.07 -11.08 -36.62
CA THR A 467 19.86 -12.39 -35.93
C THR A 467 20.49 -13.53 -36.70
N LYS A 468 20.37 -13.52 -38.06
CA LYS A 468 21.02 -14.49 -38.95
C LYS A 468 22.54 -14.39 -38.88
N GLU A 469 23.08 -13.18 -38.76
CA GLU A 469 24.53 -12.96 -38.62
C GLU A 469 25.07 -13.50 -37.29
N ILE A 470 24.37 -13.23 -36.14
CA ILE A 470 24.73 -13.80 -34.83
C ILE A 470 24.75 -15.33 -34.92
N TYR A 471 23.74 -15.93 -35.54
CA TYR A 471 23.66 -17.39 -35.72
C TYR A 471 24.85 -17.91 -36.53
N ARG A 472 25.23 -17.24 -37.64
CA ARG A 472 26.35 -17.61 -38.46
C ARG A 472 27.67 -17.59 -37.66
N GLN A 473 27.90 -16.53 -36.90
CA GLN A 473 29.10 -16.39 -36.05
C GLN A 473 29.17 -17.50 -34.97
N ILE A 474 28.03 -17.94 -34.43
CA ILE A 474 27.99 -19.06 -33.49
C ILE A 474 28.36 -20.38 -34.17
N MET A 475 27.94 -20.56 -35.44
CA MET A 475 28.27 -21.76 -36.21
C MET A 475 29.73 -21.82 -36.64
N GLU A 476 30.34 -20.67 -37.01
CA GLU A 476 31.69 -20.60 -37.59
C GLU A 476 32.83 -20.72 -36.55
N LYS A 477 32.63 -20.39 -35.29
CA LYS A 477 33.65 -20.48 -34.21
C LYS A 477 34.17 -21.91 -33.90
N GLU A 478 33.81 -22.91 -34.68
CA GLU A 478 34.35 -24.28 -34.58
C GLU A 478 35.54 -24.59 -35.54
N LYS A 479 35.90 -23.60 -36.39
CA LYS A 479 36.95 -23.85 -37.41
C LYS A 479 38.34 -23.33 -37.01
N THR A 480 38.49 -22.81 -35.78
CA THR A 480 39.76 -22.36 -35.22
C THR A 480 40.05 -23.08 -33.91
#